data_5835bb0e9de5048ebba27814b2ead465
#
_entry.id   5835bb0e9de5048ebba27814b2ead465
#
_cell.length_a   1.000
_cell.length_b   1.000
_cell.length_c   1.000
_cell.angle_alpha   90.00
_cell.angle_beta   90.00
_cell.angle_gamma   90.00
#
_symmetry.space_group_name_H-M   'P 1'
#
loop_
_entity.id
_entity.type
_entity.pdbx_description
1 polymer ?
#
loop_
_entity_poly.entity_id
_entity_poly.type
_entity_poly.pdbx_seq_one_letter_code
_entity_poly.pdbx_strand_id
1 'polypeptide(L)'
;TVKNLRKGQRDNMAAAMGLRPGMSVLDGTLGFGADAIVASFVTGEKGCVVGIESSPLIEAVVHEGLAHFAGENAVMTAAMRRIETHCADALTFLRAQPAKSFDVVYFDPMFRHPLLASENLNPLRYAADHRAATPELIAEARRVARHRVVMKETSKSGEFARLGFLEVVGGKYSPVHYGILRVGKS
;
A
#
# COMPACT_ATOMS: atom_id res chain seq x y z
N THR A 1 -11.13 4.27 -4.99
CA THR A 1 -11.68 4.54 -3.64
C THR A 1 -12.75 3.52 -3.29
N VAL A 2 -12.98 3.23 -2.00
CA VAL A 2 -14.04 2.31 -1.52
C VAL A 2 -15.42 2.70 -2.07
N LYS A 3 -15.71 4.00 -2.18
CA LYS A 3 -16.97 4.52 -2.76
C LYS A 3 -17.18 4.06 -4.22
N ASN A 4 -16.13 4.03 -5.02
CA ASN A 4 -16.18 3.58 -6.41
C ASN A 4 -16.34 2.06 -6.51
N LEU A 5 -15.63 1.31 -5.67
CA LEU A 5 -15.75 -0.16 -5.57
C LEU A 5 -17.17 -0.61 -5.20
N ARG A 6 -17.82 0.08 -4.26
CA ARG A 6 -19.22 -0.18 -3.90
C ARG A 6 -20.22 0.03 -5.06
N LYS A 7 -19.88 0.89 -6.00
CA LYS A 7 -20.65 1.12 -7.24
C LYS A 7 -20.30 0.12 -8.36
N GLY A 8 -19.49 -0.91 -8.07
CA GLY A 8 -19.02 -1.87 -9.05
C GLY A 8 -17.93 -1.34 -9.99
N GLN A 9 -17.38 -0.16 -9.71
CA GLN A 9 -16.28 0.40 -10.49
C GLN A 9 -14.96 -0.28 -10.10
N ARG A 10 -14.12 -0.53 -11.09
CA ARG A 10 -12.81 -1.15 -10.89
C ARG A 10 -11.87 -0.15 -10.22
N ASP A 11 -11.21 -0.58 -9.16
CA ASP A 11 -10.11 0.17 -8.56
C ASP A 11 -8.78 -0.29 -9.18
N ASN A 12 -8.00 0.66 -9.69
CA ASN A 12 -6.76 0.37 -10.42
C ASN A 12 -5.68 -0.24 -9.52
N MET A 13 -5.57 0.20 -8.26
CA MET A 13 -4.64 -0.36 -7.28
C MET A 13 -5.02 -1.81 -6.96
N ALA A 14 -6.27 -2.04 -6.58
CA ALA A 14 -6.76 -3.40 -6.28
C ALA A 14 -6.59 -4.35 -7.47
N ALA A 15 -6.77 -3.85 -8.70
CA ALA A 15 -6.54 -4.62 -9.91
C ALA A 15 -5.06 -4.93 -10.16
N ALA A 16 -4.15 -3.96 -9.97
CA ALA A 16 -2.71 -4.15 -10.07
C ALA A 16 -2.21 -5.15 -9.03
N MET A 17 -2.67 -5.04 -7.79
CA MET A 17 -2.41 -5.98 -6.71
C MET A 17 -3.05 -7.36 -6.95
N GLY A 18 -4.07 -7.44 -7.82
CA GLY A 18 -4.83 -8.66 -8.10
C GLY A 18 -5.59 -9.16 -6.89
N LEU A 19 -6.08 -8.25 -6.07
CA LEU A 19 -6.76 -8.57 -4.81
C LEU A 19 -8.03 -9.39 -5.01
N ARG A 20 -8.20 -10.32 -4.10
CA ARG A 20 -9.37 -11.19 -3.98
C ARG A 20 -9.73 -11.36 -2.51
N PRO A 21 -11.00 -11.69 -2.19
CA PRO A 21 -11.40 -12.02 -0.82
C PRO A 21 -10.49 -13.09 -0.20
N GLY A 22 -10.12 -12.90 1.05
CA GLY A 22 -9.29 -13.81 1.82
C GLY A 22 -7.78 -13.64 1.65
N MET A 23 -7.31 -12.74 0.77
CA MET A 23 -5.87 -12.51 0.59
C MET A 23 -5.26 -11.73 1.76
N SER A 24 -3.96 -11.98 1.97
CA SER A 24 -3.10 -11.24 2.90
C SER A 24 -2.26 -10.20 2.16
N VAL A 25 -2.23 -8.97 2.68
CA VAL A 25 -1.52 -7.82 2.10
C VAL A 25 -0.60 -7.21 3.13
N LEU A 26 0.65 -6.96 2.75
CA LEU A 26 1.56 -6.10 3.49
C LEU A 26 1.71 -4.78 2.74
N ASP A 27 1.29 -3.68 3.36
CA ASP A 27 1.54 -2.32 2.91
C ASP A 27 2.79 -1.79 3.62
N GLY A 28 3.91 -1.73 2.90
CA GLY A 28 5.20 -1.29 3.44
C GLY A 28 5.34 0.24 3.58
N THR A 29 4.30 0.99 3.22
CA THR A 29 4.29 2.47 3.22
C THR A 29 2.91 2.99 3.61
N LEU A 30 2.42 2.60 4.79
CA LEU A 30 1.04 2.82 5.23
C LEU A 30 0.58 4.29 5.09
N GLY A 31 1.45 5.26 5.42
CA GLY A 31 1.10 6.67 5.41
C GLY A 31 -0.22 6.91 6.15
N PHE A 32 -1.19 7.56 5.49
CA PHE A 32 -2.52 7.82 6.08
C PHE A 32 -3.51 6.65 5.94
N GLY A 33 -3.06 5.48 5.51
CA GLY A 33 -3.85 4.25 5.45
C GLY A 33 -4.90 4.16 4.36
N ALA A 34 -4.95 5.12 3.42
CA ALA A 34 -5.99 5.16 2.39
C ALA A 34 -5.99 3.91 1.49
N ASP A 35 -4.82 3.49 1.05
CA ASP A 35 -4.64 2.31 0.19
C ASP A 35 -4.87 1.01 0.99
N ALA A 36 -4.41 0.96 2.24
CA ALA A 36 -4.67 -0.16 3.16
C ALA A 36 -6.18 -0.36 3.43
N ILE A 37 -6.96 0.72 3.56
CA ILE A 37 -8.43 0.65 3.73
C ILE A 37 -9.07 0.03 2.48
N VAL A 38 -8.64 0.43 1.28
CA VAL A 38 -9.13 -0.18 0.02
C VAL A 38 -8.77 -1.65 -0.05
N ALA A 39 -7.53 -2.01 0.30
CA ALA A 39 -7.09 -3.40 0.34
C ALA A 39 -7.91 -4.24 1.33
N SER A 40 -8.12 -3.74 2.54
CA SER A 40 -8.94 -4.41 3.57
C SER A 40 -10.41 -4.55 3.16
N PHE A 41 -10.97 -3.55 2.47
CA PHE A 41 -12.31 -3.65 1.92
C PHE A 41 -12.43 -4.78 0.90
N VAL A 42 -11.46 -4.90 -0.03
CA VAL A 42 -11.50 -5.92 -1.10
C VAL A 42 -11.21 -7.32 -0.57
N THR A 43 -10.25 -7.46 0.34
CA THR A 43 -9.88 -8.75 0.91
C THR A 43 -10.93 -9.28 1.90
N GLY A 44 -11.73 -8.39 2.49
CA GLY A 44 -12.87 -8.73 3.33
C GLY A 44 -12.50 -9.36 4.66
N GLU A 45 -13.48 -9.97 5.32
CA GLU A 45 -13.34 -10.50 6.70
C GLU A 45 -12.33 -11.64 6.82
N LYS A 46 -12.13 -12.42 5.76
CA LYS A 46 -11.17 -13.53 5.73
C LYS A 46 -9.77 -13.10 5.30
N GLY A 47 -9.61 -11.83 4.90
CA GLY A 47 -8.35 -11.24 4.51
C GLY A 47 -7.59 -10.68 5.72
N CYS A 48 -6.31 -10.38 5.48
CA CYS A 48 -5.44 -9.74 6.45
C CYS A 48 -4.71 -8.58 5.77
N VAL A 49 -4.69 -7.41 6.40
CA VAL A 49 -3.91 -6.26 5.93
C VAL A 49 -3.04 -5.76 7.07
N VAL A 50 -1.73 -5.75 6.84
CA VAL A 50 -0.72 -5.23 7.76
C VAL A 50 -0.09 -4.01 7.12
N GLY A 51 -0.07 -2.88 7.83
CA GLY A 51 0.53 -1.63 7.39
C GLY A 51 1.77 -1.26 8.20
N ILE A 52 2.83 -0.88 7.52
CA ILE A 52 4.10 -0.46 8.12
C ILE A 52 4.29 1.03 7.87
N GLU A 53 4.57 1.76 8.94
CA GLU A 53 4.90 3.18 8.89
C GLU A 53 6.15 3.45 9.71
N SER A 54 7.12 4.14 9.12
CA SER A 54 8.40 4.43 9.77
C SER A 54 8.36 5.61 10.74
N SER A 55 7.41 6.54 10.53
CA SER A 55 7.20 7.70 11.39
C SER A 55 6.33 7.34 12.60
N PRO A 56 6.85 7.38 13.84
CA PRO A 56 6.06 7.09 15.02
C PRO A 56 4.85 8.00 15.19
N LEU A 57 4.98 9.27 14.76
CA LEU A 57 3.88 10.24 14.83
C LEU A 57 2.75 9.88 13.86
N ILE A 58 3.10 9.55 12.61
CA ILE A 58 2.09 9.18 11.60
C ILE A 58 1.45 7.85 11.98
N GLU A 59 2.25 6.86 12.38
CA GLU A 59 1.72 5.56 12.81
C GLU A 59 0.72 5.70 13.95
N ALA A 60 1.07 6.43 15.02
CA ALA A 60 0.19 6.63 16.16
C ALA A 60 -1.15 7.29 15.76
N VAL A 61 -1.11 8.35 14.93
CA VAL A 61 -2.31 9.04 14.45
C VAL A 61 -3.17 8.11 13.59
N VAL A 62 -2.56 7.33 12.71
CA VAL A 62 -3.28 6.42 11.80
C VAL A 62 -3.83 5.22 12.56
N HIS A 63 -3.06 4.65 13.49
CA HIS A 63 -3.52 3.58 14.38
C HIS A 63 -4.80 3.99 15.13
N GLU A 64 -4.77 5.15 15.82
CA GLU A 64 -5.93 5.68 16.50
C GLU A 64 -7.10 5.98 15.56
N GLY A 65 -6.81 6.54 14.39
CA GLY A 65 -7.83 6.79 13.37
C GLY A 65 -8.50 5.51 12.88
N LEU A 66 -7.72 4.47 12.58
CA LEU A 66 -8.23 3.16 12.18
C LEU A 66 -9.02 2.48 13.29
N ALA A 67 -8.61 2.66 14.55
CA ALA A 67 -9.26 2.06 15.72
C ALA A 67 -10.57 2.78 16.14
N HIS A 68 -10.66 4.08 15.98
CA HIS A 68 -11.74 4.85 16.62
C HIS A 68 -12.56 5.70 15.66
N PHE A 69 -12.02 6.15 14.52
CA PHE A 69 -12.79 6.97 13.60
C PHE A 69 -13.92 6.16 12.94
N ALA A 70 -15.11 6.76 12.86
CA ALA A 70 -16.23 6.17 12.12
C ALA A 70 -16.07 6.51 10.62
N GLY A 71 -15.94 5.50 9.78
CA GLY A 71 -15.97 5.67 8.34
C GLY A 71 -17.36 6.13 7.85
N GLU A 72 -17.49 6.47 6.57
CA GLU A 72 -18.74 6.94 5.94
C GLU A 72 -19.91 5.95 6.13
N ASN A 73 -19.64 4.71 6.46
CA ASN A 73 -20.63 3.66 6.70
C ASN A 73 -20.01 2.46 7.43
N ALA A 74 -20.86 1.55 7.93
CA ALA A 74 -20.45 0.39 8.71
C ALA A 74 -19.43 -0.51 7.99
N VAL A 75 -19.55 -0.67 6.66
CA VAL A 75 -18.64 -1.52 5.87
C VAL A 75 -17.24 -0.92 5.83
N MET A 76 -17.12 0.39 5.63
CA MET A 76 -15.84 1.09 5.69
C MET A 76 -15.24 1.04 7.08
N THR A 77 -16.04 1.30 8.10
CA THR A 77 -15.61 1.19 9.51
C THR A 77 -15.07 -0.21 9.80
N ALA A 78 -15.78 -1.26 9.38
CA ALA A 78 -15.31 -2.64 9.54
C ALA A 78 -14.00 -2.92 8.79
N ALA A 79 -13.82 -2.36 7.58
CA ALA A 79 -12.56 -2.47 6.84
C ALA A 79 -11.39 -1.81 7.57
N MET A 80 -11.62 -0.64 8.16
CA MET A 80 -10.61 0.08 8.96
C MET A 80 -10.16 -0.74 10.18
N ARG A 81 -11.11 -1.33 10.91
CA ARG A 81 -10.84 -2.11 12.14
C ARG A 81 -10.05 -3.39 11.91
N ARG A 82 -9.96 -3.88 10.67
CA ARG A 82 -9.21 -5.11 10.33
C ARG A 82 -7.75 -4.84 9.95
N ILE A 83 -7.34 -3.58 9.87
CA ILE A 83 -5.96 -3.25 9.51
C ILE A 83 -5.11 -3.24 10.78
N GLU A 84 -4.07 -4.05 10.77
CA GLU A 84 -3.02 -4.07 11.78
C GLU A 84 -1.92 -3.09 11.38
N THR A 85 -1.41 -2.29 12.32
CA THR A 85 -0.34 -1.31 12.04
C THR A 85 0.89 -1.58 12.88
N HIS A 86 2.08 -1.30 12.32
CA HIS A 86 3.35 -1.38 13.03
C HIS A 86 4.21 -0.16 12.73
N CYS A 87 4.75 0.45 13.79
CA CYS A 87 5.79 1.47 13.65
C CYS A 87 7.14 0.79 13.42
N ALA A 88 7.60 0.74 12.17
CA ALA A 88 8.86 0.09 11.82
C ALA A 88 9.42 0.61 10.48
N ASP A 89 10.73 0.42 10.28
CA ASP A 89 11.32 0.49 8.94
C ASP A 89 10.89 -0.71 8.10
N ALA A 90 10.39 -0.47 6.89
CA ALA A 90 9.81 -1.50 6.03
C ALA A 90 10.80 -2.62 5.69
N LEU A 91 12.08 -2.29 5.42
CA LEU A 91 13.12 -3.30 5.13
C LEU A 91 13.40 -4.16 6.36
N THR A 92 13.51 -3.55 7.52
CA THR A 92 13.71 -4.25 8.80
C THR A 92 12.54 -5.20 9.10
N PHE A 93 11.31 -4.73 8.89
CA PHE A 93 10.12 -5.56 9.08
C PHE A 93 10.09 -6.74 8.11
N LEU A 94 10.36 -6.49 6.82
CA LEU A 94 10.39 -7.56 5.80
C LEU A 94 11.44 -8.63 6.11
N ARG A 95 12.63 -8.24 6.55
CA ARG A 95 13.70 -9.19 6.92
C ARG A 95 13.30 -10.13 8.04
N ALA A 96 12.47 -9.69 8.97
CA ALA A 96 11.94 -10.49 10.06
C ALA A 96 10.81 -11.44 9.65
N GLN A 97 10.19 -11.24 8.46
CA GLN A 97 9.10 -12.08 8.00
C GLN A 97 9.58 -13.38 7.35
N PRO A 98 8.86 -14.49 7.51
CA PRO A 98 9.10 -15.72 6.73
C PRO A 98 8.91 -15.46 5.23
N ALA A 99 9.61 -16.24 4.41
CA ALA A 99 9.37 -16.22 2.97
C ALA A 99 7.92 -16.63 2.68
N LYS A 100 7.31 -15.97 1.68
CA LYS A 100 5.93 -16.24 1.22
C LYS A 100 4.87 -16.12 2.32
N SER A 101 5.04 -15.19 3.26
CA SER A 101 4.10 -14.97 4.36
C SER A 101 2.88 -14.14 3.97
N PHE A 102 2.99 -13.27 2.95
CA PHE A 102 1.89 -12.46 2.42
C PHE A 102 1.61 -12.77 0.95
N ASP A 103 0.35 -12.64 0.55
CA ASP A 103 -0.02 -12.84 -0.87
C ASP A 103 0.49 -11.70 -1.75
N VAL A 104 0.42 -10.46 -1.24
CA VAL A 104 0.88 -9.25 -1.93
C VAL A 104 1.69 -8.39 -0.96
N VAL A 105 2.80 -7.84 -1.45
CA VAL A 105 3.53 -6.75 -0.80
C VAL A 105 3.36 -5.50 -1.66
N TYR A 106 2.95 -4.39 -1.03
CA TYR A 106 2.63 -3.13 -1.69
C TYR A 106 3.48 -1.99 -1.15
N PHE A 107 3.84 -1.06 -2.05
CA PHE A 107 4.51 0.18 -1.70
C PHE A 107 3.88 1.37 -2.44
N ASP A 108 3.65 2.45 -1.71
CA ASP A 108 3.37 3.79 -2.23
C ASP A 108 4.38 4.77 -1.63
N PRO A 109 5.66 4.76 -2.09
CA PRO A 109 6.64 5.71 -1.60
C PRO A 109 6.09 7.11 -1.83
N MET A 110 5.99 7.92 -0.77
CA MET A 110 5.48 9.29 -0.88
C MET A 110 6.24 10.03 -1.97
N PHE A 111 5.50 10.59 -2.93
CA PHE A 111 6.09 11.30 -4.07
C PHE A 111 7.07 12.37 -3.59
N ARG A 112 8.29 12.36 -4.13
CA ARG A 112 9.29 13.43 -3.93
C ARG A 112 8.78 14.79 -4.40
N HIS A 113 7.69 14.79 -5.21
CA HIS A 113 6.99 15.96 -5.68
C HIS A 113 5.52 15.85 -5.29
N PRO A 114 5.03 16.66 -4.34
CA PRO A 114 3.63 16.63 -3.92
C PRO A 114 2.73 16.99 -5.09
N LEU A 115 1.93 16.03 -5.55
CA LEU A 115 0.77 16.33 -6.39
C LEU A 115 -0.23 17.05 -5.48
N LEU A 116 -0.48 18.31 -5.76
CA LEU A 116 -1.42 19.27 -5.17
C LEU A 116 -2.18 18.74 -3.94
N ALA A 117 -1.88 19.27 -2.80
CA ALA A 117 -2.34 18.75 -1.56
C ALA A 117 -3.08 19.81 -0.75
N SER A 118 -4.05 19.36 0.01
CA SER A 118 -4.68 20.21 1.01
C SER A 118 -3.63 20.79 1.96
N GLU A 119 -3.60 22.09 2.13
CA GLU A 119 -2.66 22.84 3.00
C GLU A 119 -2.71 22.37 4.46
N ASN A 120 -3.83 21.77 4.86
CA ASN A 120 -4.09 21.29 6.22
C ASN A 120 -3.25 20.06 6.63
N LEU A 121 -2.62 19.35 5.69
CA LEU A 121 -1.79 18.16 5.97
C LEU A 121 -0.28 18.44 5.90
N ASN A 122 0.12 19.68 5.64
CA ASN A 122 1.52 20.06 5.52
C ASN A 122 2.41 19.66 6.72
N PRO A 123 1.99 19.83 8.00
CA PRO A 123 2.85 19.45 9.13
C PRO A 123 3.19 17.96 9.18
N LEU A 124 2.23 17.08 8.83
CA LEU A 124 2.44 15.63 8.83
C LEU A 124 3.32 15.15 7.67
N ARG A 125 3.39 15.91 6.58
CA ARG A 125 4.27 15.60 5.45
C ARG A 125 5.75 15.73 5.78
N TYR A 126 6.12 16.67 6.66
CA TYR A 126 7.50 16.79 7.15
C TYR A 126 7.92 15.58 8.00
N ALA A 127 6.96 14.87 8.58
CA ALA A 127 7.22 13.67 9.38
C ALA A 127 7.29 12.39 8.53
N ALA A 128 6.90 12.43 7.25
CA ALA A 128 6.87 11.26 6.39
C ALA A 128 8.26 10.85 5.92
N ASP A 129 8.44 9.56 5.70
CA ASP A 129 9.67 9.01 5.14
C ASP A 129 9.74 9.26 3.62
N HIS A 130 10.71 10.05 3.20
CA HIS A 130 10.95 10.39 1.79
C HIS A 130 12.06 9.56 1.15
N ARG A 131 12.54 8.50 1.81
CA ARG A 131 13.58 7.63 1.25
C ARG A 131 13.05 6.91 0.01
N ALA A 132 13.91 6.83 -1.02
CA ALA A 132 13.60 6.05 -2.20
C ALA A 132 13.57 4.56 -1.87
N ALA A 133 12.68 3.81 -2.51
CA ALA A 133 12.74 2.36 -2.48
C ALA A 133 14.10 1.87 -3.01
N THR A 134 14.67 0.88 -2.35
CA THR A 134 15.98 0.32 -2.72
C THR A 134 15.81 -1.03 -3.41
N PRO A 135 16.76 -1.47 -4.26
CA PRO A 135 16.75 -2.82 -4.83
C PRO A 135 16.69 -3.91 -3.74
N GLU A 136 17.32 -3.66 -2.59
CA GLU A 136 17.29 -4.58 -1.45
C GLU A 136 15.88 -4.69 -0.83
N LEU A 137 15.17 -3.57 -0.66
CA LEU A 137 13.78 -3.57 -0.21
C LEU A 137 12.90 -4.41 -1.14
N ILE A 138 13.08 -4.24 -2.46
CA ILE A 138 12.30 -4.99 -3.45
C ILE A 138 12.67 -6.49 -3.46
N ALA A 139 13.94 -6.84 -3.24
CA ALA A 139 14.38 -8.23 -3.13
C ALA A 139 13.73 -8.93 -1.92
N GLU A 140 13.72 -8.27 -0.74
CA GLU A 140 13.04 -8.78 0.44
C GLU A 140 11.53 -8.86 0.26
N ALA A 141 10.91 -7.85 -0.36
CA ALA A 141 9.50 -7.88 -0.71
C ALA A 141 9.14 -9.08 -1.60
N ARG A 142 9.97 -9.40 -2.60
CA ARG A 142 9.80 -10.59 -3.44
C ARG A 142 9.94 -11.90 -2.67
N ARG A 143 10.83 -11.97 -1.70
CA ARG A 143 11.00 -13.14 -0.83
C ARG A 143 9.74 -13.38 0.02
N VAL A 144 9.18 -12.30 0.56
CA VAL A 144 8.02 -12.31 1.46
C VAL A 144 6.70 -12.53 0.73
N ALA A 145 6.58 -12.02 -0.51
CA ALA A 145 5.36 -12.14 -1.32
C ALA A 145 5.17 -13.56 -1.87
N ARG A 146 3.92 -14.05 -1.90
CA ARG A 146 3.51 -15.29 -2.60
C ARG A 146 3.25 -15.06 -4.08
N HIS A 147 2.59 -13.95 -4.42
CA HIS A 147 2.08 -13.70 -5.77
C HIS A 147 2.65 -12.46 -6.42
N ARG A 148 2.71 -11.32 -5.71
CA ARG A 148 3.09 -10.04 -6.32
C ARG A 148 3.78 -9.11 -5.34
N VAL A 149 4.72 -8.33 -5.88
CA VAL A 149 5.12 -7.05 -5.31
C VAL A 149 4.57 -5.97 -6.23
N VAL A 150 3.89 -4.97 -5.67
CA VAL A 150 3.31 -3.86 -6.42
C VAL A 150 3.83 -2.54 -5.86
N MET A 151 4.23 -1.65 -6.74
CA MET A 151 4.67 -0.30 -6.36
C MET A 151 3.87 0.73 -7.14
N LYS A 152 3.36 1.72 -6.44
CA LYS A 152 2.69 2.89 -7.00
C LYS A 152 3.70 4.00 -7.21
N GLU A 153 3.63 4.68 -8.35
CA GLU A 153 4.52 5.78 -8.68
C GLU A 153 3.90 6.67 -9.77
N THR A 154 4.50 7.84 -10.01
CA THR A 154 4.04 8.71 -11.10
C THR A 154 4.24 8.04 -12.46
N SER A 155 3.38 8.37 -13.42
CA SER A 155 3.42 7.78 -14.78
C SER A 155 4.73 8.06 -15.53
N LYS A 156 5.52 9.06 -15.08
CA LYS A 156 6.79 9.47 -15.69
C LYS A 156 8.01 9.04 -14.88
N SER A 157 7.83 8.27 -13.81
CA SER A 157 8.92 7.87 -12.92
C SER A 157 9.86 6.86 -13.59
N GLY A 158 11.15 7.08 -13.44
CA GLY A 158 12.20 6.11 -13.79
C GLY A 158 12.37 4.98 -12.76
N GLU A 159 11.68 5.05 -11.63
CA GLU A 159 11.83 4.12 -10.50
C GLU A 159 11.41 2.69 -10.88
N PHE A 160 10.38 2.53 -11.72
CA PHE A 160 9.96 1.21 -12.19
C PHE A 160 11.11 0.47 -12.87
N ALA A 161 11.78 1.12 -13.84
CA ALA A 161 12.89 0.52 -14.55
C ALA A 161 14.10 0.29 -13.62
N ARG A 162 14.42 1.26 -12.75
CA ARG A 162 15.53 1.18 -11.80
C ARG A 162 15.38 0.00 -10.83
N LEU A 163 14.15 -0.32 -10.44
CA LEU A 163 13.83 -1.37 -9.48
C LEU A 163 13.38 -2.68 -10.13
N GLY A 164 13.43 -2.76 -11.47
CA GLY A 164 13.14 -3.99 -12.21
C GLY A 164 11.66 -4.31 -12.39
N PHE A 165 10.76 -3.33 -12.28
CA PHE A 165 9.34 -3.50 -12.60
C PHE A 165 9.15 -3.42 -14.12
N LEU A 166 9.05 -4.57 -14.77
CA LEU A 166 8.88 -4.65 -16.24
C LEU A 166 7.40 -4.55 -16.65
N GLU A 167 6.47 -4.95 -15.79
CA GLU A 167 5.05 -4.81 -16.02
C GLU A 167 4.57 -3.53 -15.33
N VAL A 168 4.12 -2.55 -16.11
CA VAL A 168 3.58 -1.28 -15.57
C VAL A 168 2.19 -1.07 -16.13
N VAL A 169 1.23 -0.84 -15.25
CA VAL A 169 -0.18 -0.63 -15.59
C VAL A 169 -0.67 0.73 -15.09
N GLY A 170 -1.53 1.37 -15.86
CA GLY A 170 -2.13 2.66 -15.51
C GLY A 170 -2.99 3.18 -16.66
N GLY A 171 -3.90 4.10 -16.37
CA GLY A 171 -4.70 4.76 -17.41
C GLY A 171 -3.86 5.73 -18.23
N LYS A 172 -4.15 5.85 -19.54
CA LYS A 172 -3.44 6.75 -20.48
C LYS A 172 -3.26 8.18 -19.96
N TYR A 173 -4.24 8.68 -19.22
CA TYR A 173 -4.26 10.03 -18.67
C TYR A 173 -4.12 10.06 -17.14
N SER A 174 -3.83 8.90 -16.51
CA SER A 174 -3.61 8.82 -15.07
C SER A 174 -2.23 9.36 -14.73
N PRO A 175 -2.10 10.27 -13.76
CA PRO A 175 -0.80 10.70 -13.26
C PRO A 175 -0.10 9.59 -12.45
N VAL A 176 -0.81 8.52 -12.10
CA VAL A 176 -0.35 7.41 -11.26
C VAL A 176 -0.37 6.11 -12.03
N HIS A 177 0.72 5.35 -11.97
CA HIS A 177 0.88 4.02 -12.51
C HIS A 177 1.31 3.04 -11.41
N TYR A 178 1.17 1.74 -11.69
CA TYR A 178 1.53 0.65 -10.80
C TYR A 178 2.51 -0.28 -11.50
N GLY A 179 3.70 -0.42 -10.93
CA GLY A 179 4.67 -1.44 -11.32
C GLY A 179 4.31 -2.77 -10.64
N ILE A 180 4.39 -3.87 -11.38
CA ILE A 180 4.04 -5.20 -10.88
C ILE A 180 5.24 -6.14 -11.09
N LEU A 181 5.69 -6.76 -10.00
CA LEU A 181 6.60 -7.90 -10.04
C LEU A 181 5.82 -9.15 -9.65
N ARG A 182 5.69 -10.10 -10.56
CA ARG A 182 5.08 -11.39 -10.27
C ARG A 182 6.07 -12.30 -9.57
N VAL A 183 5.61 -12.97 -8.53
CA VAL A 183 6.37 -13.93 -7.73
C VAL A 183 5.68 -15.29 -7.82
N GLY A 184 6.45 -16.33 -8.11
CA GLY A 184 5.90 -17.66 -8.35
C GLY A 184 5.65 -17.93 -9.83
N LYS A 185 5.64 -19.19 -10.21
CA LYS A 185 5.30 -19.62 -11.59
C LYS A 185 3.85 -19.28 -11.86
N SER A 186 3.61 -18.63 -12.98
CA SER A 186 2.30 -18.54 -13.63
C SER A 186 1.70 -19.91 -13.80
#